data_60c89301b59e1ef49457986f58c6fb2d
#
_entry.id   60c89301b59e1ef49457986f58c6fb2d
#
_cell.length_a   1.000
_cell.length_b   1.000
_cell.length_c   1.000
_cell.angle_alpha   90.00
_cell.angle_beta   90.00
_cell.angle_gamma   90.00
#
_symmetry.space_group_name_H-M   'P 1'
#
loop_
_entity.id
_entity.type
_entity.pdbx_description
1 polymer ?
#
loop_
_entity_poly.entity_id
_entity_poly.type
_entity_poly.pdbx_seq_one_letter_code
_entity_poly.pdbx_strand_id
1 'polypeptide(L)'
;ETHPNDPHCGNFYWMAEDDVVGDLNAVEFCLESLIPLMLDNGSALPEDMQENVRNAIRLGLDEIRRVNVRVTYSNITALDILNTCLGGELLNEPTIAQRGYDKLEEWMAYTDLNGTPREFNSPTYIGVFINAFKRLSDHVQHKPTQVRARTMAARLAFSVGLHIHKTTGRWAGPHSRAYHPSVVCESPAEINRVNGWFESGALPTWAGDVLNYPTPIDVIETADVELKGCLTTHQSDSFCLGVSTRQYGGQSDVLMAHCNREGADRPGVLYTRYLLNDKWLGDFYHATDRTKSRNLIDEGQFRGVQHGSRAIGLYTPENIGSITSAKACFIFTQREHIDEIWVGDQQITTLPFDVPENQTITIASGTTLFAIRPLSCTDIGRNAPIRLVDKQGDLVLETYNYLGSEKSFWEMRAEGPFFQGHPKNGIYIEMAERSAHPNAQSFGQTVASGTLRDKSDPAVVYDGQTPRNWMVEYERDGQKLGIEIDLMKWDLKRRWTHEGELGWPMLSAPIVQQSRSGQIELGDAALTFGNGAGWLYNSPNQELYIAGYHGPNPGALTLTLPNGKVEIESLTCGTIIWDNGTITIDALDLEGTPQITGGKIS
;
A
#
# COMPACT_ATOMS: atom_id res chain seq x y z
N GLU A 1 1.49 33.45 1.50
CA GLU A 1 2.68 34.30 1.32
C GLU A 1 2.60 35.05 0.01
N THR A 2 2.64 36.36 0.06
CA THR A 2 2.47 37.21 -1.14
C THR A 2 3.64 38.14 -1.40
N HIS A 3 4.68 38.12 -0.54
CA HIS A 3 5.83 38.98 -0.72
C HIS A 3 6.68 38.49 -1.91
N PRO A 4 6.90 39.30 -2.95
CA PRO A 4 7.50 38.84 -4.21
C PRO A 4 8.97 38.40 -4.08
N ASN A 5 9.66 38.77 -3.01
CA ASN A 5 11.04 38.36 -2.73
C ASN A 5 11.11 37.11 -1.82
N ASP A 6 9.98 36.60 -1.34
CA ASP A 6 9.96 35.37 -0.61
C ASP A 6 10.14 34.19 -1.58
N PRO A 7 11.00 33.19 -1.28
CA PRO A 7 11.21 32.03 -2.14
C PRO A 7 9.93 31.20 -2.32
N HIS A 8 8.97 31.33 -1.40
CA HIS A 8 7.70 30.63 -1.41
C HIS A 8 6.49 31.57 -1.65
N CYS A 9 6.71 32.67 -2.33
CA CYS A 9 5.62 33.56 -2.77
C CYS A 9 4.58 32.76 -3.57
N GLY A 10 3.33 32.80 -3.16
CA GLY A 10 2.23 32.00 -3.72
C GLY A 10 1.87 30.77 -2.88
N ASN A 11 2.70 30.37 -1.92
CA ASN A 11 2.36 29.28 -0.99
C ASN A 11 1.46 29.77 0.15
N PHE A 12 0.91 28.84 0.89
CA PHE A 12 0.00 29.09 2.01
C PHE A 12 0.66 28.67 3.33
N TYR A 13 0.29 29.34 4.40
CA TYR A 13 0.55 28.87 5.75
C TYR A 13 -0.39 27.68 6.04
N TRP A 14 0.14 26.67 6.68
CA TRP A 14 -0.67 25.50 7.03
C TRP A 14 -1.63 25.79 8.18
N MET A 15 -1.19 26.64 9.11
CA MET A 15 -1.99 27.13 10.23
C MET A 15 -1.98 28.66 10.25
N ALA A 16 -3.06 29.26 10.80
CA ALA A 16 -3.18 30.71 10.90
C ALA A 16 -2.09 31.35 11.80
N GLU A 17 -1.51 30.54 12.69
CA GLU A 17 -0.45 30.94 13.61
C GLU A 17 0.97 30.82 13.03
N ASP A 18 1.11 30.28 11.84
CA ASP A 18 2.43 30.14 11.21
C ASP A 18 2.97 31.50 10.75
N ASP A 19 4.23 31.77 11.07
CA ASP A 19 4.94 32.98 10.63
C ASP A 19 5.71 32.77 9.32
N VAL A 20 5.88 31.51 8.90
CA VAL A 20 6.61 31.13 7.69
C VAL A 20 5.93 29.95 7.00
N VAL A 21 6.18 29.77 5.71
CA VAL A 21 5.78 28.58 4.98
C VAL A 21 6.62 27.39 5.49
N GLY A 22 6.01 26.53 6.30
CA GLY A 22 6.69 25.37 6.91
C GLY A 22 6.55 24.10 6.07
N ASP A 23 5.43 23.93 5.38
CA ASP A 23 5.14 22.78 4.50
C ASP A 23 4.86 23.29 3.09
N LEU A 24 5.73 22.94 2.14
CA LEU A 24 5.61 23.38 0.75
C LEU A 24 4.38 22.82 0.04
N ASN A 25 3.78 21.74 0.56
CA ASN A 25 2.59 21.13 -0.05
C ASN A 25 1.29 21.86 0.34
N ALA A 26 1.34 22.88 1.19
CA ALA A 26 0.14 23.61 1.59
C ALA A 26 -0.56 24.25 0.37
N VAL A 27 0.19 24.69 -0.62
CA VAL A 27 -0.35 25.29 -1.85
C VAL A 27 -1.23 24.30 -2.62
N GLU A 28 -0.82 23.04 -2.77
CA GLU A 28 -1.60 22.04 -3.50
C GLU A 28 -2.93 21.76 -2.82
N PHE A 29 -2.95 21.61 -1.49
CA PHE A 29 -4.18 21.36 -0.73
C PHE A 29 -5.11 22.59 -0.69
N CYS A 30 -4.58 23.78 -0.64
CA CYS A 30 -5.39 25.01 -0.69
C CYS A 30 -6.03 25.18 -2.07
N LEU A 31 -5.25 25.00 -3.14
CA LEU A 31 -5.77 25.17 -4.50
C LEU A 31 -6.77 24.07 -4.89
N GLU A 32 -6.63 22.83 -4.37
CA GLU A 32 -7.63 21.76 -4.53
C GLU A 32 -9.03 22.20 -4.10
N SER A 33 -9.13 23.15 -3.17
CA SER A 33 -10.40 23.69 -2.69
C SER A 33 -10.80 24.97 -3.41
N LEU A 34 -9.85 25.88 -3.64
CA LEU A 34 -10.13 27.20 -4.23
C LEU A 34 -10.52 27.14 -5.71
N ILE A 35 -9.89 26.26 -6.49
CA ILE A 35 -10.16 26.16 -7.93
C ILE A 35 -11.58 25.62 -8.19
N PRO A 36 -12.04 24.49 -7.61
CA PRO A 36 -13.43 24.06 -7.76
C PRO A 36 -14.46 25.07 -7.22
N LEU A 37 -14.16 25.74 -6.10
CA LEU A 37 -15.02 26.80 -5.59
C LEU A 37 -15.27 27.89 -6.67
N MET A 38 -14.21 28.28 -7.37
CA MET A 38 -14.33 29.29 -8.43
C MET A 38 -15.04 28.77 -9.67
N LEU A 39 -14.86 27.49 -10.02
CA LEU A 39 -15.56 26.86 -11.15
C LEU A 39 -17.06 26.72 -10.89
N ASP A 40 -17.45 26.26 -9.70
CA ASP A 40 -18.82 25.93 -9.37
C ASP A 40 -19.64 27.11 -8.85
N ASN A 41 -19.01 28.00 -8.07
CA ASN A 41 -19.67 29.05 -7.30
C ASN A 41 -19.05 30.45 -7.48
N GLY A 42 -18.06 30.61 -8.34
CA GLY A 42 -17.33 31.86 -8.50
C GLY A 42 -18.24 33.03 -8.80
N SER A 43 -19.27 32.86 -9.65
CA SER A 43 -20.23 33.91 -10.00
C SER A 43 -21.10 34.39 -8.83
N ALA A 44 -21.20 33.63 -7.75
CA ALA A 44 -21.94 34.04 -6.55
C ALA A 44 -21.09 34.91 -5.59
N LEU A 45 -19.78 34.98 -5.79
CA LEU A 45 -18.89 35.81 -4.99
C LEU A 45 -18.90 37.28 -5.47
N PRO A 46 -18.71 38.29 -4.57
CA PRO A 46 -18.44 39.66 -4.96
C PRO A 46 -17.24 39.76 -5.91
N GLU A 47 -17.28 40.75 -6.84
CA GLU A 47 -16.24 40.89 -7.89
C GLU A 47 -14.83 41.04 -7.32
N ASP A 48 -14.67 41.84 -6.26
CA ASP A 48 -13.39 42.02 -5.57
C ASP A 48 -12.86 40.72 -4.94
N MET A 49 -13.75 39.91 -4.41
CA MET A 49 -13.40 38.58 -3.88
C MET A 49 -13.02 37.62 -5.01
N GLN A 50 -13.75 37.63 -6.13
CA GLN A 50 -13.37 36.80 -7.29
C GLN A 50 -11.97 37.16 -7.80
N GLU A 51 -11.65 38.45 -7.88
CA GLU A 51 -10.33 38.92 -8.32
C GLU A 51 -9.23 38.48 -7.34
N ASN A 52 -9.46 38.65 -6.03
CA ASN A 52 -8.52 38.22 -5.00
C ASN A 52 -8.25 36.70 -5.04
N VAL A 53 -9.30 35.87 -5.18
CA VAL A 53 -9.15 34.43 -5.28
C VAL A 53 -8.42 34.01 -6.56
N ARG A 54 -8.76 34.63 -7.72
CA ARG A 54 -8.05 34.38 -8.98
C ARG A 54 -6.57 34.73 -8.89
N ASN A 55 -6.24 35.83 -8.20
CA ASN A 55 -4.86 36.21 -7.98
C ASN A 55 -4.12 35.26 -7.07
N ALA A 56 -4.74 34.80 -5.98
CA ALA A 56 -4.19 33.79 -5.10
C ALA A 56 -3.95 32.44 -5.84
N ILE A 57 -4.90 32.02 -6.69
CA ILE A 57 -4.75 30.84 -7.54
C ILE A 57 -3.55 31.01 -8.49
N ARG A 58 -3.41 32.18 -9.16
CA ARG A 58 -2.28 32.44 -10.08
C ARG A 58 -0.93 32.34 -9.37
N LEU A 59 -0.78 33.00 -8.21
CA LEU A 59 0.44 32.92 -7.40
C LEU A 59 0.74 31.50 -6.94
N GLY A 60 -0.31 30.76 -6.51
CA GLY A 60 -0.16 29.35 -6.11
C GLY A 60 0.25 28.44 -7.26
N LEU A 61 -0.28 28.63 -8.46
CA LEU A 61 0.13 27.85 -9.64
C LEU A 61 1.58 28.14 -10.04
N ASP A 62 2.04 29.39 -9.86
CA ASP A 62 3.45 29.74 -10.05
C ASP A 62 4.35 29.07 -9.00
N GLU A 63 3.90 28.93 -7.75
CA GLU A 63 4.62 28.19 -6.72
C GLU A 63 4.68 26.70 -7.04
N ILE A 64 3.56 26.05 -7.39
CA ILE A 64 3.51 24.64 -7.82
C ILE A 64 4.50 24.39 -8.96
N ARG A 65 4.57 25.30 -9.94
CA ARG A 65 5.54 25.21 -11.03
C ARG A 65 7.00 25.29 -10.56
N ARG A 66 7.30 26.11 -9.55
CA ARG A 66 8.65 26.22 -8.97
C ARG A 66 9.06 25.00 -8.16
N VAL A 67 8.16 24.52 -7.31
CA VAL A 67 8.37 23.31 -6.47
C VAL A 67 8.50 22.08 -7.35
N ASN A 68 7.67 21.95 -8.37
CA ASN A 68 7.70 20.91 -9.41
C ASN A 68 7.95 19.50 -8.86
N VAL A 69 7.06 19.02 -8.04
CA VAL A 69 7.17 17.69 -7.40
C VAL A 69 7.36 16.56 -8.42
N ARG A 70 8.13 15.55 -8.05
CA ARG A 70 8.34 14.37 -8.89
C ARG A 70 7.11 13.47 -8.86
N VAL A 71 6.81 12.77 -9.95
CA VAL A 71 5.69 11.82 -10.06
C VAL A 71 5.71 10.69 -9.02
N THR A 72 6.85 10.43 -8.42
CA THR A 72 7.02 9.48 -7.32
C THR A 72 6.50 9.99 -5.96
N TYR A 73 6.27 11.30 -5.82
CA TYR A 73 5.58 11.89 -4.66
C TYR A 73 4.07 11.90 -4.96
N SER A 74 3.49 10.74 -4.84
CA SER A 74 2.25 10.35 -5.49
C SER A 74 1.06 11.27 -5.20
N ASN A 75 0.71 11.48 -3.93
CA ASN A 75 -0.47 12.28 -3.55
C ASN A 75 -0.35 13.75 -3.98
N ILE A 76 0.84 14.35 -3.82
CA ILE A 76 1.06 15.73 -4.23
C ILE A 76 1.07 15.86 -5.75
N THR A 77 1.59 14.86 -6.47
CA THR A 77 1.50 14.81 -7.94
C THR A 77 0.04 14.82 -8.41
N ALA A 78 -0.85 14.09 -7.76
CA ALA A 78 -2.28 14.11 -8.13
C ALA A 78 -2.90 15.52 -7.96
N LEU A 79 -2.54 16.22 -6.90
CA LEU A 79 -2.98 17.60 -6.67
C LEU A 79 -2.32 18.60 -7.63
N ASP A 80 -1.03 18.46 -7.93
CA ASP A 80 -0.34 19.27 -8.94
C ASP A 80 -1.03 19.14 -10.31
N ILE A 81 -1.32 17.90 -10.75
CA ILE A 81 -2.06 17.64 -12.00
C ILE A 81 -3.42 18.34 -11.98
N LEU A 82 -4.21 18.09 -10.92
CA LEU A 82 -5.54 18.69 -10.76
C LEU A 82 -5.49 20.22 -10.85
N ASN A 83 -4.65 20.82 -10.01
CA ASN A 83 -4.59 22.27 -9.85
C ASN A 83 -4.07 22.95 -11.11
N THR A 84 -3.05 22.38 -11.76
CA THR A 84 -2.48 23.01 -12.98
C THR A 84 -3.38 22.80 -14.19
N CYS A 85 -4.07 21.68 -14.35
CA CYS A 85 -5.07 21.52 -15.41
C CYS A 85 -6.21 22.51 -15.24
N LEU A 86 -6.93 22.42 -14.12
CA LEU A 86 -8.16 23.21 -13.92
C LEU A 86 -7.87 24.69 -13.67
N GLY A 87 -6.82 25.01 -12.92
CA GLY A 87 -6.42 26.39 -12.66
C GLY A 87 -5.91 27.11 -13.91
N GLY A 88 -5.15 26.40 -14.77
CA GLY A 88 -4.72 26.91 -16.06
C GLY A 88 -5.89 27.21 -16.99
N GLU A 89 -6.88 26.31 -17.07
CA GLU A 89 -8.12 26.54 -17.84
C GLU A 89 -8.96 27.70 -17.24
N LEU A 90 -9.15 27.74 -15.91
CA LEU A 90 -9.90 28.79 -15.20
C LEU A 90 -9.32 30.20 -15.43
N LEU A 91 -7.99 30.33 -15.46
CA LEU A 91 -7.29 31.60 -15.64
C LEU A 91 -7.03 31.95 -17.11
N ASN A 92 -7.36 31.05 -18.06
CA ASN A 92 -6.98 31.15 -19.48
C ASN A 92 -5.44 31.22 -19.67
N GLU A 93 -4.68 30.42 -18.90
CA GLU A 93 -3.23 30.31 -18.95
C GLU A 93 -2.82 28.97 -19.60
N PRO A 94 -2.80 28.88 -20.95
CA PRO A 94 -2.65 27.61 -21.66
C PRO A 94 -1.33 26.91 -21.39
N THR A 95 -0.27 27.63 -21.05
CA THR A 95 1.03 27.03 -20.70
C THR A 95 0.99 26.31 -19.35
N ILE A 96 0.19 26.80 -18.41
CA ILE A 96 -0.01 26.15 -17.11
C ILE A 96 -0.89 24.92 -17.29
N ALA A 97 -2.00 25.04 -18.03
CA ALA A 97 -2.87 23.90 -18.33
C ALA A 97 -2.11 22.77 -19.05
N GLN A 98 -1.31 23.12 -20.07
CA GLN A 98 -0.50 22.14 -20.82
C GLN A 98 0.49 21.41 -19.91
N ARG A 99 1.15 22.11 -18.98
CA ARG A 99 2.02 21.47 -17.98
C ARG A 99 1.25 20.43 -17.16
N GLY A 100 0.02 20.70 -16.78
CA GLY A 100 -0.83 19.74 -16.06
C GLY A 100 -1.16 18.51 -16.90
N TYR A 101 -1.50 18.69 -18.18
CA TYR A 101 -1.78 17.60 -19.11
C TYR A 101 -0.55 16.71 -19.31
N ASP A 102 0.62 17.32 -19.53
CA ASP A 102 1.90 16.60 -19.70
C ASP A 102 2.27 15.82 -18.42
N LYS A 103 2.03 16.42 -17.25
CA LYS A 103 2.31 15.76 -15.97
C LYS A 103 1.40 14.56 -15.70
N LEU A 104 0.14 14.62 -16.14
CA LEU A 104 -0.75 13.46 -16.09
C LEU A 104 -0.19 12.32 -16.94
N GLU A 105 0.28 12.59 -18.15
CA GLU A 105 0.89 11.59 -19.02
C GLU A 105 2.18 11.01 -18.42
N GLU A 106 3.03 11.85 -17.83
CA GLU A 106 4.24 11.41 -17.12
C GLU A 106 3.89 10.46 -15.95
N TRP A 107 2.87 10.81 -15.16
CA TRP A 107 2.42 9.98 -14.05
C TRP A 107 1.78 8.67 -14.52
N MET A 108 1.00 8.70 -15.61
CA MET A 108 0.42 7.49 -16.21
C MET A 108 1.53 6.57 -16.73
N ALA A 109 2.52 7.11 -17.43
CA ALA A 109 3.67 6.34 -17.89
C ALA A 109 4.45 5.68 -16.72
N TYR A 110 4.61 6.40 -15.60
CA TYR A 110 5.20 5.86 -14.38
C TYR A 110 4.37 4.69 -13.82
N THR A 111 3.05 4.85 -13.70
CA THR A 111 2.18 3.79 -13.17
C THR A 111 2.05 2.60 -14.10
N ASP A 112 2.19 2.80 -15.41
CA ASP A 112 2.22 1.72 -16.40
C ASP A 112 3.48 0.85 -16.30
N LEU A 113 4.58 1.42 -15.79
CA LEU A 113 5.78 0.63 -15.50
C LEU A 113 5.61 -0.22 -14.23
N ASN A 114 4.87 0.29 -13.26
CA ASN A 114 4.84 -0.26 -11.91
C ASN A 114 3.55 -1.03 -11.59
N GLY A 115 2.39 -0.48 -11.85
CA GLY A 115 1.09 -1.08 -11.53
C GLY A 115 0.24 -0.18 -10.66
N THR A 116 0.72 0.21 -9.50
CA THR A 116 0.03 1.12 -8.57
C THR A 116 0.90 2.35 -8.26
N PRO A 117 0.35 3.46 -7.77
CA PRO A 117 1.16 4.58 -7.29
C PRO A 117 2.21 4.14 -6.27
N ARG A 118 3.36 4.81 -6.23
CA ARG A 118 4.44 4.47 -5.31
C ARG A 118 4.02 4.54 -3.83
N GLU A 119 3.13 5.47 -3.50
CA GLU A 119 2.43 5.56 -2.21
C GLU A 119 1.25 4.58 -2.21
N PHE A 120 1.60 3.29 -2.26
CA PHE A 120 0.68 2.19 -2.51
C PHE A 120 -0.32 1.99 -1.37
N ASN A 121 -1.52 1.57 -1.70
CA ASN A 121 -2.53 1.05 -0.78
C ASN A 121 -2.68 1.88 0.52
N SER A 122 -2.66 3.22 0.37
CA SER A 122 -2.77 4.13 1.51
C SER A 122 -4.24 4.46 1.80
N PRO A 123 -4.79 4.06 2.95
CA PRO A 123 -6.16 4.41 3.32
C PRO A 123 -6.36 5.92 3.47
N THR A 124 -5.29 6.69 3.66
CA THR A 124 -5.34 8.15 3.75
C THR A 124 -5.26 8.80 2.38
N TYR A 125 -4.26 8.41 1.57
CA TYR A 125 -3.88 9.19 0.38
C TYR A 125 -4.50 8.71 -0.93
N ILE A 126 -5.01 7.49 -1.01
CA ILE A 126 -5.70 7.04 -2.23
C ILE A 126 -6.93 7.90 -2.55
N GLY A 127 -7.60 8.43 -1.52
CA GLY A 127 -8.72 9.35 -1.68
C GLY A 127 -8.35 10.64 -2.40
N VAL A 128 -7.11 11.11 -2.27
CA VAL A 128 -6.61 12.29 -3.00
C VAL A 128 -6.62 12.03 -4.50
N PHE A 129 -6.14 10.86 -4.94
CA PHE A 129 -6.18 10.46 -6.35
C PHE A 129 -7.61 10.35 -6.88
N ILE A 130 -8.48 9.66 -6.12
CA ILE A 130 -9.87 9.45 -6.52
C ILE A 130 -10.57 10.79 -6.71
N ASN A 131 -10.43 11.69 -5.75
CA ASN A 131 -11.02 13.03 -5.82
C ASN A 131 -10.42 13.85 -6.98
N ALA A 132 -9.10 13.80 -7.18
CA ALA A 132 -8.45 14.51 -8.26
C ALA A 132 -8.96 14.05 -9.64
N PHE A 133 -9.00 12.73 -9.88
CA PHE A 133 -9.48 12.19 -11.16
C PHE A 133 -10.99 12.43 -11.37
N LYS A 134 -11.79 12.36 -10.32
CA LYS A 134 -13.22 12.74 -10.40
C LYS A 134 -13.38 14.18 -10.85
N ARG A 135 -12.69 15.12 -10.19
CA ARG A 135 -12.76 16.55 -10.54
C ARG A 135 -12.22 16.84 -11.94
N LEU A 136 -11.13 16.17 -12.34
CA LEU A 136 -10.62 16.26 -13.72
C LEU A 136 -11.65 15.74 -14.73
N SER A 137 -12.27 14.59 -14.47
CA SER A 137 -13.27 14.04 -15.38
C SER A 137 -14.52 14.92 -15.52
N ASP A 138 -14.87 15.65 -14.46
CA ASP A 138 -16.07 16.50 -14.43
C ASP A 138 -15.82 17.88 -15.04
N HIS A 139 -14.68 18.51 -14.80
CA HIS A 139 -14.47 19.94 -15.05
C HIS A 139 -13.46 20.26 -16.17
N VAL A 140 -12.48 19.35 -16.44
CA VAL A 140 -11.46 19.66 -17.45
C VAL A 140 -12.08 19.75 -18.84
N GLN A 141 -11.73 20.81 -19.59
CA GLN A 141 -12.22 21.03 -20.94
C GLN A 141 -11.42 20.24 -21.98
N HIS A 142 -10.16 19.96 -21.69
CA HIS A 142 -9.27 19.18 -22.56
C HIS A 142 -9.69 17.71 -22.62
N LYS A 143 -10.35 17.30 -23.69
CA LYS A 143 -10.92 15.95 -23.87
C LYS A 143 -9.95 14.79 -23.64
N PRO A 144 -8.70 14.83 -24.14
CA PRO A 144 -7.74 13.78 -23.86
C PRO A 144 -7.50 13.57 -22.36
N THR A 145 -7.31 14.65 -21.60
CA THR A 145 -7.13 14.60 -20.14
C THR A 145 -8.37 14.02 -19.45
N GLN A 146 -9.57 14.36 -19.91
CA GLN A 146 -10.83 13.83 -19.38
C GLN A 146 -10.93 12.32 -19.53
N VAL A 147 -10.64 11.77 -20.71
CA VAL A 147 -10.64 10.31 -20.97
C VAL A 147 -9.58 9.61 -20.10
N ARG A 148 -8.36 10.15 -20.06
CA ARG A 148 -7.27 9.61 -19.23
C ARG A 148 -7.64 9.57 -17.75
N ALA A 149 -8.25 10.63 -17.22
CA ALA A 149 -8.69 10.68 -15.82
C ALA A 149 -9.73 9.58 -15.52
N ARG A 150 -10.71 9.36 -16.40
CA ARG A 150 -11.69 8.26 -16.25
C ARG A 150 -11.04 6.89 -16.34
N THR A 151 -10.12 6.69 -17.28
CA THR A 151 -9.39 5.44 -17.44
C THR A 151 -8.56 5.10 -16.18
N MET A 152 -7.91 6.10 -15.60
CA MET A 152 -7.14 5.90 -14.36
C MET A 152 -8.04 5.70 -13.14
N ALA A 153 -9.17 6.38 -13.04
CA ALA A 153 -10.18 6.11 -12.00
C ALA A 153 -10.71 4.67 -12.07
N ALA A 154 -10.95 4.15 -13.28
CA ALA A 154 -11.34 2.75 -13.49
C ALA A 154 -10.25 1.77 -13.00
N ARG A 155 -8.99 2.05 -13.32
CA ARG A 155 -7.86 1.23 -12.87
C ARG A 155 -7.69 1.24 -11.35
N LEU A 156 -7.82 2.39 -10.71
CA LEU A 156 -7.75 2.52 -9.25
C LEU A 156 -8.92 1.81 -8.54
N ALA A 157 -10.10 1.77 -9.15
CA ALA A 157 -11.27 1.14 -8.56
C ALA A 157 -11.04 -0.34 -8.23
N PHE A 158 -10.28 -1.06 -9.07
CA PHE A 158 -9.96 -2.46 -8.83
C PHE A 158 -8.99 -2.64 -7.66
N SER A 159 -7.90 -1.86 -7.62
CA SER A 159 -6.97 -1.88 -6.49
C SER A 159 -7.69 -1.55 -5.19
N VAL A 160 -8.49 -0.48 -5.16
CA VAL A 160 -9.26 -0.07 -3.97
C VAL A 160 -10.24 -1.16 -3.52
N GLY A 161 -11.06 -1.68 -4.43
CA GLY A 161 -12.10 -2.67 -4.10
C GLY A 161 -11.51 -3.98 -3.60
N LEU A 162 -10.40 -4.43 -4.18
CA LEU A 162 -9.72 -5.67 -3.81
C LEU A 162 -9.00 -5.59 -2.45
N HIS A 163 -8.78 -4.40 -1.91
CA HIS A 163 -8.14 -4.23 -0.59
C HIS A 163 -9.14 -3.92 0.54
N ILE A 164 -10.44 -3.97 0.29
CA ILE A 164 -11.44 -3.87 1.37
C ILE A 164 -11.78 -5.27 1.88
N HIS A 165 -11.38 -5.60 3.09
CA HIS A 165 -11.74 -6.87 3.71
C HIS A 165 -13.23 -6.88 4.07
N LYS A 166 -14.00 -7.78 3.44
CA LYS A 166 -15.48 -7.79 3.50
C LYS A 166 -16.02 -7.86 4.92
N THR A 167 -15.50 -8.79 5.72
CA THR A 167 -16.05 -9.09 7.06
C THR A 167 -15.78 -7.96 8.05
N THR A 168 -14.60 -7.35 7.99
CA THR A 168 -14.25 -6.26 8.91
C THR A 168 -14.61 -4.88 8.36
N GLY A 169 -14.87 -4.76 7.06
CA GLY A 169 -15.07 -3.48 6.37
C GLY A 169 -13.84 -2.58 6.35
N ARG A 170 -12.66 -3.14 6.70
CA ARG A 170 -11.42 -2.40 6.83
C ARG A 170 -10.55 -2.50 5.60
N TRP A 171 -9.71 -1.48 5.42
CA TRP A 171 -8.72 -1.46 4.36
C TRP A 171 -7.58 -2.42 4.72
N ALA A 172 -7.48 -3.53 3.99
CA ALA A 172 -6.44 -4.54 4.21
C ALA A 172 -5.05 -4.00 3.86
N GLY A 173 -4.07 -4.23 4.76
CA GLY A 173 -2.66 -3.88 4.51
C GLY A 173 -1.99 -4.75 3.42
N PRO A 174 -0.72 -4.50 3.14
CA PRO A 174 0.15 -3.52 3.77
C PRO A 174 -0.12 -2.09 3.28
N HIS A 175 0.26 -1.09 4.08
CA HIS A 175 0.07 0.32 3.72
C HIS A 175 1.41 1.03 3.58
N SER A 176 1.55 1.87 2.53
CA SER A 176 2.70 2.77 2.40
C SER A 176 2.71 3.83 3.48
N ARG A 177 1.52 4.40 3.76
CA ARG A 177 1.26 5.39 4.80
C ARG A 177 -0.14 5.23 5.35
N ALA A 178 -0.25 5.10 6.66
CA ALA A 178 -1.50 5.15 7.38
C ALA A 178 -1.31 5.86 8.72
N TYR A 179 -2.40 6.40 9.26
CA TYR A 179 -2.37 7.09 10.55
C TYR A 179 -3.04 6.24 11.61
N HIS A 180 -2.63 6.44 12.86
CA HIS A 180 -3.02 5.62 13.98
C HIS A 180 -4.51 5.22 14.03
N PRO A 181 -5.49 6.12 13.87
CA PRO A 181 -6.89 5.74 13.93
C PRO A 181 -7.31 4.72 12.86
N SER A 182 -6.72 4.79 11.66
CA SER A 182 -6.95 3.78 10.61
C SER A 182 -6.21 2.49 10.91
N VAL A 183 -4.95 2.56 11.38
CA VAL A 183 -4.13 1.37 11.68
C VAL A 183 -4.78 0.51 12.75
N VAL A 184 -5.28 1.11 13.85
CA VAL A 184 -5.86 0.37 14.97
C VAL A 184 -7.39 0.29 14.92
N CYS A 185 -7.99 0.62 13.77
CA CYS A 185 -9.44 0.57 13.53
C CYS A 185 -10.29 1.44 14.46
N GLU A 186 -9.77 2.58 14.94
CA GLU A 186 -10.52 3.60 15.72
C GLU A 186 -11.30 4.56 14.83
N SER A 187 -10.93 4.68 13.54
CA SER A 187 -11.71 5.42 12.55
C SER A 187 -12.96 4.63 12.12
N PRO A 188 -13.98 5.30 11.53
CA PRO A 188 -15.07 4.60 10.86
C PRO A 188 -14.56 3.59 9.82
N ALA A 189 -15.28 2.48 9.64
CA ALA A 189 -14.89 1.45 8.69
C ALA A 189 -14.77 2.01 7.25
N GLU A 190 -13.67 1.71 6.60
CA GLU A 190 -13.32 2.29 5.29
C GLU A 190 -14.29 1.88 4.18
N ILE A 191 -14.97 0.74 4.30
CA ILE A 191 -15.99 0.28 3.36
C ILE A 191 -17.09 1.33 3.12
N ASN A 192 -17.46 2.11 4.15
CA ASN A 192 -18.49 3.14 4.03
C ASN A 192 -18.04 4.26 3.08
N ARG A 193 -16.78 4.67 3.18
CA ARG A 193 -16.19 5.67 2.29
C ARG A 193 -16.03 5.15 0.87
N VAL A 194 -15.61 3.89 0.72
CA VAL A 194 -15.42 3.25 -0.59
C VAL A 194 -16.76 3.07 -1.31
N ASN A 195 -17.80 2.63 -0.61
CA ASN A 195 -19.16 2.59 -1.15
C ASN A 195 -19.62 3.98 -1.60
N GLY A 196 -19.38 5.03 -0.80
CA GLY A 196 -19.69 6.40 -1.17
C GLY A 196 -18.96 6.87 -2.43
N TRP A 197 -17.74 6.42 -2.69
CA TRP A 197 -17.03 6.73 -3.94
C TRP A 197 -17.67 6.05 -5.17
N PHE A 198 -18.14 4.82 -5.05
CA PHE A 198 -18.87 4.14 -6.13
C PHE A 198 -20.27 4.76 -6.34
N GLU A 199 -21.00 5.04 -5.27
CA GLU A 199 -22.34 5.64 -5.33
C GLU A 199 -22.34 7.05 -5.93
N SER A 200 -21.35 7.87 -5.59
CA SER A 200 -21.19 9.23 -6.12
C SER A 200 -20.56 9.29 -7.52
N GLY A 201 -20.07 8.17 -8.04
CA GLY A 201 -19.33 8.11 -9.29
C GLY A 201 -17.93 8.74 -9.19
N ALA A 202 -17.38 8.90 -7.98
CA ALA A 202 -15.95 9.25 -7.79
C ALA A 202 -15.05 8.11 -8.28
N LEU A 203 -15.46 6.87 -8.01
CA LEU A 203 -15.05 5.68 -8.75
C LEU A 203 -16.19 5.26 -9.69
N PRO A 204 -15.89 4.65 -10.85
CA PRO A 204 -16.92 4.20 -11.78
C PRO A 204 -17.94 3.27 -11.11
N THR A 205 -19.22 3.60 -11.18
CA THR A 205 -20.29 2.85 -10.51
C THR A 205 -20.34 1.38 -10.92
N TRP A 206 -20.05 1.07 -12.18
CA TRP A 206 -19.99 -0.29 -12.70
C TRP A 206 -18.85 -1.13 -12.12
N ALA A 207 -17.81 -0.51 -11.56
CA ALA A 207 -16.70 -1.22 -10.91
C ALA A 207 -17.01 -1.60 -9.45
N GLY A 208 -18.12 -1.16 -8.87
CA GLY A 208 -18.50 -1.46 -7.47
C GLY A 208 -18.66 -2.96 -7.20
N ASP A 209 -18.99 -3.75 -8.22
CA ASP A 209 -19.10 -5.21 -8.11
C ASP A 209 -17.77 -5.89 -7.72
N VAL A 210 -16.62 -5.22 -7.89
CA VAL A 210 -15.33 -5.72 -7.42
C VAL A 210 -15.32 -5.99 -5.91
N LEU A 211 -16.14 -5.31 -5.12
CA LEU A 211 -16.30 -5.57 -3.69
C LEU A 211 -16.92 -6.94 -3.38
N ASN A 212 -17.50 -7.62 -4.37
CA ASN A 212 -18.12 -8.94 -4.24
C ASN A 212 -17.16 -10.10 -4.56
N TYR A 213 -15.84 -9.87 -4.55
CA TYR A 213 -14.84 -10.91 -4.82
C TYR A 213 -15.03 -12.15 -3.94
N PRO A 214 -14.73 -13.36 -4.45
CA PRO A 214 -14.79 -14.59 -3.66
C PRO A 214 -13.61 -14.67 -2.68
N THR A 215 -13.81 -15.28 -1.52
CA THR A 215 -12.75 -15.62 -0.55
C THR A 215 -12.46 -17.12 -0.57
N PRO A 216 -11.23 -17.59 -0.30
CA PRO A 216 -10.05 -16.75 -0.10
C PRO A 216 -9.55 -16.11 -1.40
N ILE A 217 -8.90 -14.96 -1.27
CA ILE A 217 -8.30 -14.25 -2.41
C ILE A 217 -6.90 -13.73 -2.06
N ASP A 218 -5.99 -13.84 -3.03
CA ASP A 218 -4.68 -13.21 -2.99
C ASP A 218 -4.64 -12.06 -4.00
N VAL A 219 -4.15 -10.91 -3.56
CA VAL A 219 -3.94 -9.72 -4.38
C VAL A 219 -2.47 -9.35 -4.33
N ILE A 220 -1.83 -9.24 -5.49
CA ILE A 220 -0.42 -8.88 -5.60
C ILE A 220 -0.31 -7.67 -6.51
N GLU A 221 0.31 -6.59 -6.03
CA GLU A 221 0.55 -5.37 -6.82
C GLU A 221 1.99 -4.90 -6.69
N THR A 222 2.56 -4.42 -7.79
CA THR A 222 3.87 -3.79 -7.79
C THR A 222 3.71 -2.26 -7.75
N ALA A 223 4.36 -1.61 -6.79
CA ALA A 223 4.37 -0.16 -6.62
C ALA A 223 5.64 0.49 -7.17
N ASP A 224 6.75 -0.24 -7.20
CA ASP A 224 8.04 0.25 -7.69
C ASP A 224 8.94 -0.93 -8.08
N VAL A 225 9.08 -1.17 -9.37
CA VAL A 225 9.90 -2.27 -9.91
C VAL A 225 11.38 -2.04 -9.63
N GLU A 226 11.86 -0.80 -9.79
CA GLU A 226 13.28 -0.45 -9.61
C GLU A 226 13.72 -0.65 -8.16
N LEU A 227 12.91 -0.17 -7.22
CA LEU A 227 13.17 -0.32 -5.79
C LEU A 227 12.68 -1.66 -5.22
N LYS A 228 12.15 -2.55 -6.05
CA LYS A 228 11.60 -3.85 -5.65
C LYS A 228 10.48 -3.71 -4.61
N GLY A 229 9.59 -2.74 -4.83
CA GLY A 229 8.41 -2.47 -4.01
C GLY A 229 7.18 -3.22 -4.54
N CYS A 230 6.72 -4.23 -3.82
CA CYS A 230 5.53 -5.01 -4.14
C CYS A 230 4.74 -5.27 -2.85
N LEU A 231 3.44 -5.32 -2.95
CA LEU A 231 2.54 -5.68 -1.86
C LEU A 231 1.81 -6.97 -2.20
N THR A 232 1.57 -7.78 -1.18
CA THR A 232 0.73 -8.97 -1.25
C THR A 232 -0.28 -8.89 -0.13
N THR A 233 -1.56 -9.15 -0.43
CA THR A 233 -2.65 -9.20 0.53
C THR A 233 -3.42 -10.49 0.35
N HIS A 234 -3.53 -11.28 1.40
CA HIS A 234 -4.40 -12.45 1.48
C HIS A 234 -5.64 -12.11 2.28
N GLN A 235 -6.82 -12.49 1.81
CA GLN A 235 -8.07 -12.27 2.52
C GLN A 235 -8.88 -13.56 2.56
N SER A 236 -9.30 -13.94 3.75
CA SER A 236 -10.24 -15.03 4.04
C SER A 236 -11.57 -14.47 4.57
N ASP A 237 -12.46 -15.33 5.03
CA ASP A 237 -13.71 -14.88 5.63
C ASP A 237 -13.51 -14.25 7.02
N SER A 238 -12.46 -14.65 7.75
CA SER A 238 -12.22 -14.21 9.12
C SER A 238 -11.10 -13.18 9.26
N PHE A 239 -10.16 -13.12 8.34
CA PHE A 239 -8.99 -12.27 8.45
C PHE A 239 -8.43 -11.83 7.09
N CYS A 240 -7.60 -10.79 7.15
CA CYS A 240 -6.68 -10.48 6.07
C CYS A 240 -5.25 -10.35 6.63
N LEU A 241 -4.27 -10.74 5.81
CA LEU A 241 -2.84 -10.57 6.06
C LEU A 241 -2.22 -9.85 4.87
N GLY A 242 -1.49 -8.77 5.13
CA GLY A 242 -0.80 -8.02 4.10
C GLY A 242 0.68 -7.80 4.42
N VAL A 243 1.55 -8.04 3.43
CA VAL A 243 2.99 -7.83 3.56
C VAL A 243 3.55 -7.16 2.32
N SER A 244 4.34 -6.11 2.53
CA SER A 244 5.13 -5.48 1.47
C SER A 244 6.54 -6.05 1.41
N THR A 245 7.18 -5.93 0.28
CA THR A 245 8.59 -6.33 0.14
C THR A 245 9.55 -5.35 0.80
N ARG A 246 9.10 -4.11 1.04
CA ARG A 246 9.84 -3.03 1.70
C ARG A 246 8.90 -1.94 2.22
N GLN A 247 9.38 -1.12 3.14
CA GLN A 247 8.67 0.09 3.57
C GLN A 247 8.72 1.20 2.49
N TYR A 248 7.72 2.08 2.53
CA TYR A 248 7.72 3.35 1.83
C TYR A 248 8.45 4.43 2.67
N GLY A 249 8.16 4.48 3.97
CA GLY A 249 8.74 5.39 4.95
C GLY A 249 8.37 4.98 6.38
N GLY A 250 8.70 5.80 7.37
CA GLY A 250 8.49 5.48 8.79
C GLY A 250 7.02 5.35 9.24
N GLN A 251 6.04 5.73 8.39
CA GLN A 251 4.60 5.57 8.64
C GLN A 251 4.00 4.35 7.92
N SER A 252 4.84 3.45 7.41
CA SER A 252 4.38 2.26 6.69
C SER A 252 3.92 1.16 7.63
N ASP A 253 2.87 0.43 7.23
CA ASP A 253 2.45 -0.81 7.86
C ASP A 253 2.84 -1.98 6.94
N VAL A 254 4.09 -2.41 7.08
CA VAL A 254 4.76 -3.34 6.16
C VAL A 254 4.33 -4.80 6.31
N LEU A 255 3.91 -5.18 7.51
CA LEU A 255 3.30 -6.46 7.85
C LEU A 255 2.13 -6.16 8.77
N MET A 256 0.92 -6.41 8.30
CA MET A 256 -0.31 -6.05 8.98
C MET A 256 -1.39 -7.10 8.75
N ALA A 257 -2.22 -7.32 9.76
CA ALA A 257 -3.39 -8.18 9.66
C ALA A 257 -4.58 -7.56 10.37
N HIS A 258 -5.78 -7.78 9.83
CA HIS A 258 -7.03 -7.59 10.54
C HIS A 258 -7.69 -8.95 10.80
N CYS A 259 -8.34 -9.10 11.93
CA CYS A 259 -9.13 -10.28 12.25
C CYS A 259 -10.49 -9.91 12.82
N ASN A 260 -11.49 -10.72 12.47
CA ASN A 260 -12.84 -10.54 12.99
C ASN A 260 -12.90 -10.98 14.46
N ARG A 261 -13.52 -10.14 15.29
CA ARG A 261 -13.78 -10.39 16.72
C ARG A 261 -15.25 -10.22 16.98
N GLU A 262 -15.93 -11.31 17.19
CA GLU A 262 -17.35 -11.27 17.51
C GLU A 262 -17.57 -10.63 18.88
N GLY A 263 -18.45 -9.62 18.94
CA GLY A 263 -18.77 -8.91 20.18
C GLY A 263 -17.78 -7.82 20.62
N ALA A 264 -16.68 -7.61 19.88
CA ALA A 264 -15.79 -6.47 20.11
C ALA A 264 -16.31 -5.21 19.38
N ASP A 265 -15.91 -4.05 19.86
CA ASP A 265 -16.24 -2.74 19.27
C ASP A 265 -15.53 -2.51 17.93
N ARG A 266 -14.43 -3.21 17.69
CA ARG A 266 -13.59 -3.12 16.48
C ARG A 266 -12.83 -4.42 16.20
N PRO A 267 -12.39 -4.64 14.97
CA PRO A 267 -11.56 -5.78 14.61
C PRO A 267 -10.25 -5.84 15.38
N GLY A 268 -9.70 -7.03 15.52
CA GLY A 268 -8.33 -7.21 15.97
C GLY A 268 -7.34 -6.78 14.90
N VAL A 269 -6.23 -6.20 15.34
CA VAL A 269 -5.16 -5.75 14.44
C VAL A 269 -3.83 -6.30 14.93
N LEU A 270 -3.06 -6.89 14.02
CA LEU A 270 -1.61 -7.05 14.15
C LEU A 270 -0.95 -6.02 13.24
N TYR A 271 -0.03 -5.22 13.79
CA TYR A 271 0.86 -4.36 13.01
C TYR A 271 2.27 -4.38 13.60
N THR A 272 3.25 -3.93 12.85
CA THR A 272 4.66 -4.11 13.23
C THR A 272 5.43 -2.80 13.20
N ARG A 273 6.40 -2.64 14.13
CA ARG A 273 7.31 -1.50 14.21
C ARG A 273 8.68 -1.95 14.71
N TYR A 274 9.74 -1.37 14.19
CA TYR A 274 11.06 -1.44 14.81
C TYR A 274 11.30 -0.19 15.64
N LEU A 275 11.65 -0.36 16.92
CA LEU A 275 11.76 0.74 17.87
C LEU A 275 13.15 0.80 18.50
N LEU A 276 13.69 2.01 18.60
CA LEU A 276 14.91 2.32 19.33
C LEU A 276 14.56 3.04 20.64
N ASN A 277 15.32 2.71 21.70
CA ASN A 277 15.20 3.38 23.01
C ASN A 277 13.78 3.35 23.61
N ASP A 278 13.04 2.32 23.25
CA ASP A 278 11.65 2.15 23.70
C ASP A 278 10.75 3.38 23.46
N LYS A 279 10.99 4.08 22.35
CA LYS A 279 10.25 5.27 21.98
C LYS A 279 8.83 4.90 21.53
N TRP A 280 7.99 4.70 22.51
CA TRP A 280 6.57 4.44 22.32
C TRP A 280 5.82 5.76 22.04
N LEU A 281 6.38 6.56 21.12
CA LEU A 281 5.90 7.88 20.76
C LEU A 281 5.39 7.85 19.32
N GLY A 282 4.26 8.47 19.10
CA GLY A 282 3.65 8.58 17.80
C GLY A 282 3.95 9.88 17.08
N ASP A 283 3.44 9.97 15.87
CA ASP A 283 3.39 11.18 15.08
C ASP A 283 2.33 12.13 15.67
N PHE A 284 2.78 13.18 16.34
CA PHE A 284 1.91 14.17 16.99
C PHE A 284 1.04 14.97 16.02
N TYR A 285 1.45 15.12 14.77
CA TYR A 285 0.73 15.94 13.79
C TYR A 285 -0.57 15.29 13.32
N HIS A 286 -0.59 13.97 13.25
CA HIS A 286 -1.71 13.21 12.69
C HIS A 286 -2.51 12.44 13.76
N ALA A 287 -2.30 12.76 15.03
CA ALA A 287 -2.99 12.13 16.12
C ALA A 287 -4.30 12.85 16.44
N THR A 288 -5.39 12.09 16.54
CA THR A 288 -6.70 12.61 16.98
C THR A 288 -6.67 13.07 18.44
N ASP A 289 -5.89 12.38 19.27
CA ASP A 289 -5.63 12.74 20.67
C ASP A 289 -4.12 12.70 20.92
N ARG A 290 -3.49 13.86 20.94
CA ARG A 290 -2.04 14.01 21.14
C ARG A 290 -1.54 13.45 22.47
N THR A 291 -2.40 13.26 23.44
CA THR A 291 -2.05 12.68 24.75
C THR A 291 -2.05 11.14 24.73
N LYS A 292 -2.70 10.53 23.74
CA LYS A 292 -2.86 9.08 23.60
C LYS A 292 -2.32 8.52 22.30
N SER A 293 -1.70 9.37 21.48
CA SER A 293 -1.23 8.96 20.16
C SER A 293 -0.21 7.84 20.23
N ARG A 294 -0.52 6.76 19.51
CA ARG A 294 0.34 5.61 19.30
C ARG A 294 0.71 5.43 17.83
N ASN A 295 0.63 6.48 17.02
CA ASN A 295 1.08 6.39 15.64
C ASN A 295 2.61 6.27 15.60
N LEU A 296 3.09 5.11 16.08
CA LEU A 296 4.50 4.83 16.26
C LEU A 296 5.22 4.91 14.92
N ILE A 297 6.30 5.67 14.90
CA ILE A 297 7.18 5.75 13.73
C ILE A 297 8.08 4.50 13.74
N ASP A 298 8.17 3.84 12.59
CA ASP A 298 9.09 2.73 12.38
C ASP A 298 10.51 3.27 12.19
N GLU A 299 11.43 2.86 13.07
CA GLU A 299 12.85 3.22 13.04
C GLU A 299 13.70 2.11 12.40
N GLY A 300 13.05 1.20 11.67
CA GLY A 300 13.69 0.08 11.00
C GLY A 300 13.62 0.11 9.49
N GLN A 301 14.37 -0.80 8.88
CA GLN A 301 14.21 -1.20 7.49
C GLN A 301 13.59 -2.59 7.43
N PHE A 302 12.79 -2.83 6.41
CA PHE A 302 12.03 -4.06 6.25
C PHE A 302 12.27 -4.73 4.90
N ARG A 303 12.25 -6.08 4.91
CA ARG A 303 12.11 -6.92 3.73
C ARG A 303 11.12 -8.04 4.02
N GLY A 304 10.16 -8.25 3.12
CA GLY A 304 9.11 -9.24 3.32
C GLY A 304 8.79 -10.07 2.10
N VAL A 305 8.18 -11.23 2.36
CA VAL A 305 7.56 -12.09 1.37
C VAL A 305 6.31 -12.72 1.96
N GLN A 306 5.26 -12.85 1.15
CA GLN A 306 4.01 -13.51 1.51
C GLN A 306 3.53 -14.41 0.37
N HIS A 307 2.87 -15.51 0.76
CA HIS A 307 2.09 -16.36 -0.13
C HIS A 307 0.91 -16.94 0.65
N GLY A 308 -0.30 -16.62 0.22
CA GLY A 308 -1.51 -16.94 0.99
C GLY A 308 -1.44 -16.36 2.41
N SER A 309 -1.83 -17.17 3.39
CA SER A 309 -1.83 -16.80 4.81
C SER A 309 -0.47 -16.92 5.51
N ARG A 310 0.65 -17.09 4.76
CA ARG A 310 2.01 -17.28 5.27
C ARG A 310 2.91 -16.14 4.87
N ALA A 311 3.73 -15.64 5.81
CA ALA A 311 4.68 -14.58 5.52
C ALA A 311 6.00 -14.73 6.30
N ILE A 312 7.06 -14.13 5.73
CA ILE A 312 8.34 -13.89 6.40
C ILE A 312 8.58 -12.40 6.38
N GLY A 313 8.81 -11.81 7.56
CA GLY A 313 9.19 -10.42 7.73
C GLY A 313 10.58 -10.31 8.36
N LEU A 314 11.49 -9.60 7.69
CA LEU A 314 12.86 -9.36 8.12
C LEU A 314 13.03 -7.89 8.48
N TYR A 315 13.61 -7.62 9.63
CA TYR A 315 13.85 -6.28 10.16
C TYR A 315 15.32 -6.02 10.47
N THR A 316 15.72 -4.76 10.36
CA THR A 316 16.96 -4.22 10.87
C THR A 316 16.74 -2.77 11.31
N PRO A 317 17.49 -2.22 12.29
CA PRO A 317 17.44 -0.78 12.55
C PRO A 317 17.95 0.02 11.36
N GLU A 318 17.32 1.15 11.07
CA GLU A 318 17.77 2.05 10.00
C GLU A 318 19.04 2.81 10.41
N ASN A 319 19.03 3.41 11.62
CA ASN A 319 20.15 4.17 12.17
C ASN A 319 20.36 3.82 13.63
N ILE A 320 21.50 3.26 13.96
CA ILE A 320 21.89 2.99 15.34
C ILE A 320 22.77 4.15 15.84
N GLY A 321 22.19 5.02 16.68
CA GLY A 321 22.95 6.02 17.44
C GLY A 321 23.37 5.50 18.81
N SER A 322 23.13 6.28 19.88
CA SER A 322 23.17 5.77 21.26
C SER A 322 21.86 5.08 21.60
N ILE A 323 21.93 3.84 22.05
CA ILE A 323 20.76 3.02 22.35
C ILE A 323 20.83 2.36 23.72
N THR A 324 19.68 2.26 24.36
CA THR A 324 19.40 1.40 25.52
C THR A 324 18.60 0.16 25.12
N SER A 325 17.86 0.24 24.01
CA SER A 325 17.19 -0.91 23.40
C SER A 325 17.03 -0.73 21.89
N ALA A 326 17.05 -1.87 21.17
CA ALA A 326 16.71 -1.97 19.75
C ALA A 326 15.91 -3.26 19.54
N LYS A 327 14.69 -3.17 19.00
CA LYS A 327 13.79 -4.31 18.90
C LYS A 327 12.76 -4.16 17.79
N ALA A 328 12.37 -5.28 17.19
CA ALA A 328 11.13 -5.34 16.43
C ALA A 328 9.96 -5.67 17.37
N CYS A 329 8.84 -5.00 17.18
CA CYS A 329 7.60 -5.14 17.93
C CYS A 329 6.49 -5.63 17.01
N PHE A 330 5.83 -6.72 17.40
CA PHE A 330 4.66 -7.28 16.74
C PHE A 330 3.48 -7.04 17.68
N ILE A 331 2.63 -6.06 17.33
CA ILE A 331 1.66 -5.44 18.23
C ILE A 331 0.27 -5.95 17.90
N PHE A 332 -0.34 -6.66 18.84
CA PHE A 332 -1.73 -7.13 18.78
C PHE A 332 -2.59 -6.21 19.63
N THR A 333 -3.48 -5.46 18.98
CA THR A 333 -4.31 -4.47 19.68
C THR A 333 -5.29 -5.10 20.64
N GLN A 334 -5.61 -4.37 21.73
CA GLN A 334 -6.63 -4.74 22.70
C GLN A 334 -6.39 -6.12 23.33
N ARG A 335 -5.43 -6.19 24.25
CA ARG A 335 -5.04 -7.43 24.94
C ARG A 335 -6.24 -8.15 25.57
N GLU A 336 -7.23 -7.42 26.04
CA GLU A 336 -8.46 -7.97 26.65
C GLU A 336 -9.31 -8.81 25.69
N HIS A 337 -9.13 -8.65 24.39
CA HIS A 337 -9.81 -9.43 23.36
C HIS A 337 -8.92 -10.53 22.73
N ILE A 338 -7.78 -10.84 23.35
CA ILE A 338 -6.97 -12.02 23.01
C ILE A 338 -7.46 -13.20 23.86
N ASP A 339 -7.97 -14.23 23.20
CA ASP A 339 -8.60 -15.38 23.89
C ASP A 339 -7.57 -16.29 24.53
N GLU A 340 -6.51 -16.64 23.78
CA GLU A 340 -5.48 -17.58 24.19
C GLU A 340 -4.11 -17.15 23.70
N ILE A 341 -3.08 -17.41 24.50
CA ILE A 341 -1.66 -17.29 24.12
C ILE A 341 -0.96 -18.57 24.51
N TRP A 342 -0.23 -19.17 23.56
CA TRP A 342 0.57 -20.37 23.78
C TRP A 342 2.02 -20.13 23.34
N VAL A 343 2.95 -20.70 24.09
CA VAL A 343 4.37 -20.78 23.70
C VAL A 343 4.77 -22.24 23.76
N GLY A 344 4.94 -22.84 22.59
CA GLY A 344 5.03 -24.30 22.48
C GLY A 344 3.79 -24.98 23.08
N ASP A 345 3.99 -25.81 24.09
CA ASP A 345 2.92 -26.53 24.80
C ASP A 345 2.41 -25.79 26.05
N GLN A 346 2.96 -24.63 26.38
CA GLN A 346 2.60 -23.88 27.58
C GLN A 346 1.60 -22.76 27.24
N GLN A 347 0.46 -22.76 27.91
CA GLN A 347 -0.48 -21.63 27.88
C GLN A 347 0.04 -20.49 28.77
N ILE A 348 0.05 -19.27 28.22
CA ILE A 348 0.56 -18.08 28.92
C ILE A 348 -0.60 -17.26 29.45
N THR A 349 -0.68 -17.15 30.76
CA THR A 349 -1.73 -16.39 31.48
C THR A 349 -1.19 -15.15 32.18
N THR A 350 0.13 -15.05 32.31
CA THR A 350 0.81 -13.95 33.01
C THR A 350 1.87 -13.31 32.12
N LEU A 351 1.89 -12.00 32.07
CA LEU A 351 2.89 -11.19 31.37
C LEU A 351 3.66 -10.32 32.38
N PRO A 352 4.91 -9.97 32.12
CA PRO A 352 5.71 -10.35 30.96
C PRO A 352 6.13 -11.82 30.98
N PHE A 353 6.39 -12.39 29.80
CA PHE A 353 6.87 -13.75 29.63
C PHE A 353 8.07 -13.79 28.67
N ASP A 354 9.19 -14.34 29.13
CA ASP A 354 10.37 -14.55 28.29
C ASP A 354 10.18 -15.81 27.45
N VAL A 355 10.17 -15.66 26.13
CA VAL A 355 9.96 -16.73 25.18
C VAL A 355 11.26 -17.51 24.97
N PRO A 356 11.32 -18.83 25.26
CA PRO A 356 12.50 -19.62 24.96
C PRO A 356 12.80 -19.69 23.47
N GLU A 357 14.06 -19.88 23.13
CA GLU A 357 14.49 -20.02 21.74
C GLU A 357 13.76 -21.16 21.01
N ASN A 358 13.53 -20.96 19.72
CA ASN A 358 12.92 -21.94 18.81
C ASN A 358 11.48 -22.35 19.18
N GLN A 359 10.79 -21.62 20.04
CA GLN A 359 9.37 -21.87 20.33
C GLN A 359 8.46 -21.18 19.31
N THR A 360 7.36 -21.86 19.00
CA THR A 360 6.25 -21.27 18.25
C THR A 360 5.31 -20.56 19.22
N ILE A 361 4.98 -19.32 18.93
CA ILE A 361 4.01 -18.53 19.69
C ILE A 361 2.70 -18.60 18.92
N THR A 362 1.63 -19.03 19.62
CA THR A 362 0.30 -19.08 19.01
C THR A 362 -0.64 -18.16 19.76
N ILE A 363 -1.41 -17.36 19.03
CA ILE A 363 -2.35 -16.40 19.56
C ILE A 363 -3.71 -16.67 18.92
N ALA A 364 -4.74 -16.85 19.74
CA ALA A 364 -6.13 -16.90 19.29
C ALA A 364 -6.83 -15.57 19.56
N SER A 365 -7.49 -15.03 18.56
CA SER A 365 -8.28 -13.80 18.68
C SER A 365 -9.53 -13.89 17.80
N GLY A 366 -10.68 -13.98 18.46
CA GLY A 366 -11.97 -14.19 17.77
C GLY A 366 -11.97 -15.45 16.91
N THR A 367 -12.26 -15.28 15.63
CA THR A 367 -12.33 -16.39 14.66
C THR A 367 -10.99 -16.75 14.02
N THR A 368 -9.87 -16.17 14.47
CA THR A 368 -8.56 -16.25 13.82
C THR A 368 -7.48 -16.79 14.75
N LEU A 369 -6.58 -17.59 14.18
CA LEU A 369 -5.36 -18.07 14.82
C LEU A 369 -4.14 -17.46 14.13
N PHE A 370 -3.15 -17.08 14.94
CA PHE A 370 -1.82 -16.62 14.51
C PHE A 370 -0.78 -17.57 15.07
N ALA A 371 0.14 -18.04 14.25
CA ALA A 371 1.30 -18.79 14.70
C ALA A 371 2.57 -18.10 14.22
N ILE A 372 3.47 -17.76 15.15
CA ILE A 372 4.68 -16.99 14.92
C ILE A 372 5.89 -17.81 15.33
N ARG A 373 6.90 -17.85 14.46
CA ARG A 373 8.23 -18.42 14.76
C ARG A 373 9.26 -17.30 14.65
N PRO A 374 9.78 -16.80 15.78
CA PRO A 374 10.88 -15.83 15.75
C PRO A 374 12.11 -16.40 15.05
N LEU A 375 12.80 -15.56 14.29
CA LEU A 375 14.07 -15.87 13.64
C LEU A 375 15.25 -15.62 14.59
N SER A 376 16.44 -16.09 14.22
CA SER A 376 17.66 -15.77 14.95
C SER A 376 17.96 -14.28 14.87
N CYS A 377 17.92 -13.59 15.99
CA CYS A 377 18.28 -12.18 16.08
C CYS A 377 19.80 -12.02 16.28
N THR A 378 20.39 -10.98 15.65
CA THR A 378 21.76 -10.58 15.99
C THR A 378 21.76 -9.93 17.37
N ASP A 379 22.43 -10.56 18.33
CA ASP A 379 22.62 -10.01 19.67
C ASP A 379 23.84 -9.07 19.69
N ILE A 380 23.57 -7.76 19.67
CA ILE A 380 24.62 -6.74 19.71
C ILE A 380 24.98 -6.32 21.14
N GLY A 381 24.41 -6.94 22.17
CA GLY A 381 24.61 -6.58 23.57
C GLY A 381 24.86 -7.73 24.54
N ARG A 382 24.78 -9.01 24.12
CA ARG A 382 24.80 -10.21 24.94
C ARG A 382 23.59 -10.41 25.84
N ASN A 383 22.49 -9.77 25.57
CA ASN A 383 21.23 -9.99 26.24
C ASN A 383 20.10 -9.46 25.33
N ALA A 384 19.77 -10.25 24.31
CA ALA A 384 18.70 -9.94 23.34
C ALA A 384 17.53 -10.91 23.53
N PRO A 385 16.64 -10.70 24.51
CA PRO A 385 15.53 -11.58 24.80
C PRO A 385 14.45 -11.51 23.71
N ILE A 386 13.58 -12.52 23.71
CA ILE A 386 12.28 -12.48 23.04
C ILE A 386 11.23 -12.47 24.16
N ARG A 387 10.33 -11.49 24.13
CA ARG A 387 9.36 -11.27 25.21
C ARG A 387 7.94 -11.06 24.71
N LEU A 388 7.00 -11.64 25.44
CA LEU A 388 5.60 -11.21 25.39
C LEU A 388 5.34 -10.26 26.53
N VAL A 389 4.80 -9.09 26.23
CA VAL A 389 4.51 -8.04 27.22
C VAL A 389 3.12 -7.47 26.99
N ASP A 390 2.52 -6.93 28.05
CA ASP A 390 1.39 -5.99 27.93
C ASP A 390 1.96 -4.58 27.89
N LYS A 391 1.64 -3.84 26.84
CA LYS A 391 2.11 -2.46 26.68
C LYS A 391 0.97 -1.54 26.33
N GLN A 392 0.54 -0.76 27.31
CA GLN A 392 -0.59 0.17 27.19
C GLN A 392 -1.91 -0.51 26.75
N GLY A 393 -2.13 -1.75 27.16
CA GLY A 393 -3.32 -2.53 26.84
C GLY A 393 -3.26 -3.29 25.52
N ASP A 394 -2.10 -3.35 24.87
CA ASP A 394 -1.85 -4.20 23.71
C ASP A 394 -0.91 -5.35 24.09
N LEU A 395 -1.11 -6.53 23.48
CA LEU A 395 -0.16 -7.63 23.56
C LEU A 395 0.97 -7.37 22.55
N VAL A 396 2.20 -7.33 23.02
CA VAL A 396 3.36 -7.10 22.16
C VAL A 396 4.34 -8.27 22.26
N LEU A 397 4.70 -8.84 21.11
CA LEU A 397 5.87 -9.69 20.98
C LEU A 397 7.04 -8.79 20.62
N GLU A 398 8.04 -8.72 21.50
CA GLU A 398 9.27 -7.96 21.35
C GLU A 398 10.43 -8.90 21.04
N THR A 399 11.10 -8.70 19.90
CA THR A 399 12.32 -9.43 19.53
C THR A 399 13.49 -8.45 19.52
N TYR A 400 14.40 -8.61 20.49
CA TYR A 400 15.47 -7.65 20.73
C TYR A 400 16.73 -7.94 19.91
N ASN A 401 17.37 -6.88 19.42
CA ASN A 401 18.76 -6.88 19.01
C ASN A 401 19.67 -6.32 20.12
N TYR A 402 19.13 -5.45 20.98
CA TYR A 402 19.83 -4.88 22.13
C TYR A 402 18.88 -4.56 23.27
N LEU A 403 19.29 -4.87 24.48
CA LEU A 403 18.65 -4.40 25.71
C LEU A 403 19.76 -4.27 26.77
N GLY A 404 19.97 -3.06 27.30
CA GLY A 404 21.04 -2.85 28.30
C GLY A 404 21.26 -1.39 28.65
N SER A 405 22.43 -1.11 29.23
CA SER A 405 22.87 0.27 29.50
C SER A 405 23.06 1.02 28.18
N GLU A 406 22.94 2.35 28.21
CA GLU A 406 23.18 3.17 27.03
C GLU A 406 24.59 2.91 26.46
N LYS A 407 24.62 2.64 25.16
CA LYS A 407 25.85 2.45 24.39
C LYS A 407 25.73 3.11 23.02
N SER A 408 26.78 3.75 22.62
CA SER A 408 26.94 4.18 21.24
C SER A 408 27.27 2.99 20.33
N PHE A 409 27.04 3.17 19.04
CA PHE A 409 27.39 2.17 18.03
C PHE A 409 28.82 1.60 18.18
N TRP A 410 29.80 2.45 18.52
CA TRP A 410 31.22 2.08 18.64
C TRP A 410 31.54 1.27 19.90
N GLU A 411 30.67 1.31 20.90
CA GLU A 411 30.86 0.58 22.16
C GLU A 411 30.12 -0.77 22.13
N MET A 412 29.31 -1.00 21.10
CA MET A 412 28.64 -2.28 20.91
C MET A 412 29.68 -3.33 20.54
N ARG A 413 29.55 -4.47 21.20
CA ARG A 413 30.44 -5.59 20.96
C ARG A 413 30.16 -6.33 19.67
N ALA A 414 29.33 -5.84 18.84
CA ALA A 414 29.18 -6.57 17.62
C ALA A 414 30.54 -6.59 16.96
N GLU A 415 31.02 -7.74 16.64
CA GLU A 415 31.70 -7.94 15.40
C GLU A 415 30.78 -7.40 14.30
N GLY A 416 30.18 -6.39 14.60
CA GLY A 416 29.09 -5.55 14.36
C GLY A 416 28.69 -5.30 12.96
N PRO A 417 27.92 -4.27 12.74
CA PRO A 417 27.48 -3.85 11.42
C PRO A 417 28.61 -3.65 10.41
N PHE A 418 29.85 -3.39 10.86
CA PHE A 418 31.02 -3.26 9.98
C PHE A 418 31.49 -4.55 9.33
N PHE A 419 31.42 -5.66 10.07
CA PHE A 419 31.97 -6.93 9.60
C PHE A 419 30.90 -7.97 9.31
N GLN A 420 29.69 -7.76 9.84
CA GLN A 420 28.57 -8.70 9.68
C GLN A 420 27.40 -8.15 8.86
N GLY A 421 27.44 -6.84 8.54
CA GLY A 421 26.35 -6.14 7.90
C GLY A 421 25.24 -5.74 8.89
N HIS A 422 24.05 -5.52 8.39
CA HIS A 422 22.89 -5.12 9.19
C HIS A 422 22.52 -6.19 10.24
N PRO A 423 22.17 -5.80 11.48
CA PRO A 423 21.67 -6.74 12.48
C PRO A 423 20.40 -7.44 12.00
N LYS A 424 20.36 -8.76 12.15
CA LYS A 424 19.20 -9.58 11.78
C LYS A 424 18.12 -9.52 12.85
N ASN A 425 16.87 -9.39 12.44
CA ASN A 425 15.67 -9.59 13.24
C ASN A 425 14.52 -10.02 12.33
N GLY A 426 13.51 -10.70 12.84
CA GLY A 426 12.37 -11.05 12.03
C GLY A 426 11.57 -12.23 12.55
N ILE A 427 10.55 -12.57 11.79
CA ILE A 427 9.64 -13.69 12.07
C ILE A 427 9.21 -14.42 10.79
N TYR A 428 8.82 -15.66 10.97
CA TYR A 428 7.83 -16.33 10.13
C TYR A 428 6.48 -16.27 10.83
N ILE A 429 5.41 -15.98 10.09
CA ILE A 429 4.03 -15.95 10.58
C ILE A 429 3.11 -16.73 9.64
N GLU A 430 2.16 -17.44 10.20
CA GLU A 430 1.05 -18.09 9.51
C GLU A 430 -0.26 -17.80 10.22
N MET A 431 -1.32 -17.54 9.46
CA MET A 431 -2.67 -17.32 9.98
C MET A 431 -3.61 -18.40 9.48
N ALA A 432 -4.63 -18.70 10.29
CA ALA A 432 -5.66 -19.67 9.92
C ALA A 432 -7.02 -19.31 10.51
N GLU A 433 -8.07 -19.81 9.86
CA GLU A 433 -9.41 -19.84 10.44
C GLU A 433 -9.41 -20.71 11.69
N ARG A 434 -9.94 -20.19 12.80
CA ARG A 434 -10.00 -20.96 14.06
C ARG A 434 -10.80 -22.25 13.90
N SER A 435 -11.82 -22.25 13.06
CA SER A 435 -12.66 -23.41 12.75
C SER A 435 -11.93 -24.54 12.02
N ALA A 436 -10.80 -24.24 11.37
CA ALA A 436 -9.99 -25.23 10.65
C ALA A 436 -9.10 -26.07 11.57
N HIS A 437 -9.00 -25.72 12.86
CA HIS A 437 -8.14 -26.42 13.82
C HIS A 437 -8.91 -26.76 15.10
N PRO A 438 -8.57 -27.88 15.77
CA PRO A 438 -9.22 -28.28 17.03
C PRO A 438 -9.09 -27.23 18.14
N ASN A 439 -7.96 -26.56 18.23
CA ASN A 439 -7.65 -25.48 19.17
C ASN A 439 -6.38 -24.72 18.75
N ALA A 440 -6.07 -23.63 19.44
CA ALA A 440 -4.90 -22.81 19.14
C ALA A 440 -3.57 -23.55 19.28
N GLN A 441 -3.43 -24.39 20.33
CA GLN A 441 -2.22 -25.18 20.55
C GLN A 441 -1.93 -26.13 19.38
N SER A 442 -2.95 -26.84 18.87
CA SER A 442 -2.79 -27.78 17.75
C SER A 442 -2.35 -27.08 16.47
N PHE A 443 -2.82 -25.85 16.22
CA PHE A 443 -2.34 -25.04 15.12
C PHE A 443 -0.86 -24.67 15.29
N GLY A 444 -0.47 -24.24 16.50
CA GLY A 444 0.93 -23.96 16.83
C GLY A 444 1.85 -25.17 16.59
N GLN A 445 1.42 -26.37 17.04
CA GLN A 445 2.14 -27.62 16.80
C GLN A 445 2.25 -27.95 15.30
N THR A 446 1.18 -27.73 14.54
CA THR A 446 1.20 -27.89 13.08
C THR A 446 2.24 -26.99 12.43
N VAL A 447 2.29 -25.73 12.82
CA VAL A 447 3.30 -24.78 12.29
C VAL A 447 4.70 -25.13 12.79
N ALA A 448 4.85 -25.58 14.03
CA ALA A 448 6.14 -26.00 14.59
C ALA A 448 6.73 -27.23 13.86
N SER A 449 5.88 -28.13 13.33
CA SER A 449 6.32 -29.32 12.60
C SER A 449 7.01 -29.02 11.27
N GLY A 450 6.77 -27.84 10.70
CA GLY A 450 7.44 -27.39 9.49
C GLY A 450 8.92 -27.04 9.72
N THR A 451 9.72 -27.17 8.67
CA THR A 451 11.14 -26.87 8.70
C THR A 451 11.36 -25.37 8.43
N LEU A 452 11.86 -24.64 9.42
CA LEU A 452 12.32 -23.27 9.28
C LEU A 452 13.85 -23.24 9.11
N ARG A 453 14.32 -22.85 7.94
CA ARG A 453 15.75 -22.66 7.64
C ARG A 453 16.06 -21.18 7.75
N ASP A 454 16.88 -20.80 8.71
CA ASP A 454 17.38 -19.43 8.94
C ASP A 454 18.91 -19.48 8.88
N LYS A 455 19.47 -19.12 7.74
CA LYS A 455 20.90 -19.25 7.45
C LYS A 455 21.48 -17.97 6.90
N SER A 456 22.60 -17.53 7.47
CA SER A 456 23.42 -16.45 6.91
C SER A 456 24.81 -16.95 6.57
N ASP A 457 25.39 -16.35 5.52
CA ASP A 457 26.80 -16.57 5.21
C ASP A 457 27.69 -16.19 6.40
N PRO A 458 28.88 -16.77 6.53
CA PRO A 458 29.88 -16.32 7.51
C PRO A 458 30.15 -14.82 7.38
N ALA A 459 30.68 -14.22 8.45
CA ALA A 459 31.15 -12.84 8.41
C ALA A 459 32.23 -12.67 7.33
N VAL A 460 32.16 -11.57 6.58
CA VAL A 460 33.10 -11.26 5.49
C VAL A 460 34.02 -10.12 5.91
N VAL A 461 35.20 -10.06 5.31
CA VAL A 461 36.06 -8.87 5.43
C VAL A 461 35.37 -7.73 4.68
N TYR A 462 35.19 -6.59 5.34
CA TYR A 462 34.54 -5.45 4.73
C TYR A 462 35.43 -4.86 3.61
N ASP A 463 34.95 -5.03 2.38
CA ASP A 463 35.55 -4.46 1.16
C ASP A 463 34.55 -3.56 0.39
N GLY A 464 33.36 -3.38 0.95
CA GLY A 464 32.27 -2.60 0.35
C GLY A 464 31.57 -3.29 -0.84
N GLN A 465 31.99 -4.47 -1.24
CA GLN A 465 31.47 -5.15 -2.44
C GLN A 465 31.01 -6.58 -2.19
N THR A 466 31.74 -7.35 -1.37
CA THR A 466 31.41 -8.76 -1.11
C THR A 466 30.07 -8.87 -0.37
N PRO A 467 29.05 -9.51 -0.98
CA PRO A 467 27.75 -9.68 -0.33
C PRO A 467 27.85 -10.70 0.80
N ARG A 468 26.99 -10.56 1.79
CA ARG A 468 26.74 -11.55 2.83
C ARG A 468 25.25 -11.89 2.82
N ASN A 469 24.91 -13.06 2.34
CA ASN A 469 23.50 -13.42 2.16
C ASN A 469 22.89 -13.93 3.46
N TRP A 470 21.64 -13.57 3.66
CA TRP A 470 20.76 -14.14 4.68
C TRP A 470 19.53 -14.73 3.99
N MET A 471 19.38 -16.05 4.12
CA MET A 471 18.28 -16.81 3.56
C MET A 471 17.37 -17.29 4.69
N VAL A 472 16.08 -17.04 4.55
CA VAL A 472 15.03 -17.61 5.40
C VAL A 472 14.05 -18.37 4.52
N GLU A 473 13.79 -19.63 4.85
CA GLU A 473 12.84 -20.48 4.16
C GLU A 473 12.03 -21.32 5.16
N TYR A 474 10.72 -21.32 5.00
CA TYR A 474 9.83 -22.23 5.70
C TYR A 474 9.24 -23.25 4.73
N GLU A 475 9.23 -24.54 5.14
CA GLU A 475 8.71 -25.64 4.35
C GLU A 475 7.84 -26.56 5.21
N ARG A 476 6.63 -26.87 4.74
CA ARG A 476 5.73 -27.84 5.32
C ARG A 476 4.84 -28.43 4.23
N ASP A 477 4.68 -29.78 4.21
CA ASP A 477 3.81 -30.50 3.29
C ASP A 477 4.09 -30.17 1.80
N GLY A 478 5.37 -30.00 1.45
CA GLY A 478 5.81 -29.66 0.10
C GLY A 478 5.60 -28.18 -0.27
N GLN A 479 4.93 -27.41 0.56
CA GLN A 479 4.75 -25.97 0.35
C GLN A 479 5.93 -25.20 0.92
N LYS A 480 6.53 -24.31 0.13
CA LYS A 480 7.68 -23.49 0.51
C LYS A 480 7.36 -22.01 0.42
N LEU A 481 7.98 -21.26 1.30
CA LEU A 481 8.05 -19.80 1.23
C LEU A 481 9.44 -19.37 1.64
N GLY A 482 10.10 -18.54 0.83
CA GLY A 482 11.46 -18.14 1.12
C GLY A 482 11.80 -16.73 0.64
N ILE A 483 12.81 -16.15 1.30
CA ILE A 483 13.39 -14.84 1.00
C ILE A 483 14.89 -14.88 1.21
N GLU A 484 15.64 -14.21 0.36
CA GLU A 484 17.08 -14.03 0.47
C GLU A 484 17.45 -12.56 0.29
N ILE A 485 18.25 -12.03 1.20
CA ILE A 485 18.73 -10.65 1.18
C ILE A 485 20.26 -10.60 1.32
N ASP A 486 20.85 -9.49 0.89
CA ASP A 486 22.24 -9.16 1.20
C ASP A 486 22.27 -8.34 2.50
N LEU A 487 22.86 -8.88 3.57
CA LEU A 487 22.99 -8.21 4.86
C LEU A 487 23.89 -6.97 4.82
N MET A 488 24.83 -6.87 3.87
CA MET A 488 25.74 -5.73 3.79
C MET A 488 25.05 -4.49 3.24
N LYS A 489 24.07 -4.66 2.34
CA LYS A 489 23.33 -3.57 1.67
C LYS A 489 21.87 -3.53 2.03
N TRP A 490 21.37 -4.49 2.78
CA TRP A 490 19.95 -4.71 3.03
C TRP A 490 19.12 -4.84 1.75
N ASP A 491 19.73 -5.45 0.72
CA ASP A 491 19.12 -5.59 -0.60
C ASP A 491 18.41 -6.93 -0.76
N LEU A 492 17.17 -6.89 -1.25
CA LEU A 492 16.42 -8.08 -1.63
C LEU A 492 17.08 -8.74 -2.85
N LYS A 493 17.46 -10.02 -2.71
CA LYS A 493 18.01 -10.84 -3.79
C LYS A 493 16.93 -11.58 -4.54
N ARG A 494 16.13 -12.39 -3.83
CA ARG A 494 15.04 -13.18 -4.40
C ARG A 494 13.98 -13.52 -3.36
N ARG A 495 12.80 -13.83 -3.87
CA ARG A 495 11.65 -14.37 -3.13
C ARG A 495 11.13 -15.58 -3.90
N TRP A 496 10.70 -16.62 -3.20
CA TRP A 496 10.21 -17.82 -3.89
C TRP A 496 9.14 -18.56 -3.09
N THR A 497 8.38 -19.36 -3.80
CA THR A 497 7.46 -20.37 -3.28
C THR A 497 7.85 -21.76 -3.79
N HIS A 498 7.03 -22.75 -3.54
CA HIS A 498 7.19 -24.10 -4.14
C HIS A 498 7.03 -24.08 -5.67
N GLU A 499 6.37 -23.08 -6.24
CA GLU A 499 6.17 -22.89 -7.68
C GLU A 499 7.37 -22.23 -8.37
N GLY A 500 8.27 -21.66 -7.61
CA GLY A 500 9.46 -20.97 -8.13
C GLY A 500 9.65 -19.56 -7.59
N GLU A 501 10.46 -18.78 -8.30
CA GLU A 501 10.74 -17.40 -7.92
C GLU A 501 9.55 -16.49 -8.20
N LEU A 502 9.22 -15.64 -7.22
CA LEU A 502 8.12 -14.68 -7.33
C LEU A 502 8.50 -13.49 -8.20
N GLY A 503 7.64 -13.19 -9.18
CA GLY A 503 7.79 -12.05 -10.07
C GLY A 503 7.29 -10.72 -9.47
N TRP A 504 7.11 -9.74 -10.38
CA TRP A 504 6.66 -8.38 -10.08
C TRP A 504 5.43 -8.03 -10.94
N PRO A 505 4.26 -8.65 -10.68
CA PRO A 505 3.06 -8.36 -11.47
C PRO A 505 2.59 -6.93 -11.20
N MET A 506 2.06 -6.26 -12.23
CA MET A 506 1.45 -4.93 -12.05
C MET A 506 0.27 -5.00 -11.08
N LEU A 507 -0.69 -5.88 -11.38
CA LEU A 507 -1.71 -6.37 -10.45
C LEU A 507 -2.07 -7.79 -10.85
N SER A 508 -2.15 -8.67 -9.88
CA SER A 508 -2.57 -10.06 -10.06
C SER A 508 -3.57 -10.44 -8.97
N ALA A 509 -4.79 -10.73 -9.38
CA ALA A 509 -5.85 -11.31 -8.54
C ALA A 509 -6.70 -12.23 -9.42
N PRO A 510 -7.45 -13.19 -8.85
CA PRO A 510 -8.25 -14.14 -9.62
C PRO A 510 -9.30 -13.52 -10.54
N ILE A 511 -9.77 -12.32 -10.23
CA ILE A 511 -10.81 -11.61 -11.00
C ILE A 511 -10.30 -10.35 -11.71
N VAL A 512 -9.04 -9.96 -11.49
CA VAL A 512 -8.41 -8.79 -12.13
C VAL A 512 -6.95 -9.10 -12.45
N GLN A 513 -6.52 -8.75 -13.66
CA GLN A 513 -5.12 -8.81 -14.06
C GLN A 513 -4.72 -7.49 -14.74
N GLN A 514 -3.50 -7.02 -14.45
CA GLN A 514 -2.87 -5.91 -15.17
C GLN A 514 -1.49 -6.35 -15.67
N SER A 515 -1.16 -6.00 -16.89
CA SER A 515 0.09 -6.43 -17.52
C SER A 515 0.58 -5.46 -18.58
N ARG A 516 1.88 -5.55 -18.89
CA ARG A 516 2.54 -4.92 -20.04
C ARG A 516 2.96 -5.94 -21.10
N SER A 517 2.58 -7.19 -20.95
CA SER A 517 3.00 -8.27 -21.85
C SER A 517 2.36 -8.23 -23.23
N GLY A 518 1.41 -7.31 -23.47
CA GLY A 518 0.59 -7.28 -24.69
C GLY A 518 -0.56 -8.28 -24.67
N GLN A 519 -0.65 -9.11 -23.64
CA GLN A 519 -1.69 -10.13 -23.50
C GLN A 519 -2.04 -10.36 -22.03
N ILE A 520 -3.31 -10.58 -21.74
CA ILE A 520 -3.85 -11.02 -20.45
C ILE A 520 -4.83 -12.17 -20.72
N GLU A 521 -4.74 -13.23 -19.93
CA GLU A 521 -5.73 -14.30 -19.85
C GLU A 521 -6.31 -14.33 -18.45
N LEU A 522 -7.66 -14.35 -18.34
CA LEU A 522 -8.36 -14.30 -17.07
C LEU A 522 -9.63 -15.17 -17.15
N GLY A 523 -9.55 -16.40 -16.63
CA GLY A 523 -10.56 -17.42 -16.84
C GLY A 523 -10.72 -17.71 -18.34
N ASP A 524 -11.95 -17.62 -18.83
CA ASP A 524 -12.27 -17.84 -20.25
C ASP A 524 -12.20 -16.56 -21.11
N ALA A 525 -11.76 -15.43 -20.51
CA ALA A 525 -11.60 -14.16 -21.20
C ALA A 525 -10.12 -13.89 -21.52
N ALA A 526 -9.88 -13.22 -22.65
CA ALA A 526 -8.54 -12.80 -23.05
C ALA A 526 -8.55 -11.37 -23.60
N LEU A 527 -7.50 -10.61 -23.28
CA LEU A 527 -7.23 -9.28 -23.81
C LEU A 527 -5.88 -9.27 -24.49
N THR A 528 -5.83 -8.86 -25.76
CA THR A 528 -4.58 -8.52 -26.47
C THR A 528 -4.57 -7.02 -26.75
N PHE A 529 -3.40 -6.40 -26.63
CA PHE A 529 -3.27 -4.94 -26.72
C PHE A 529 -1.88 -4.53 -27.22
N GLY A 530 -1.73 -3.27 -27.60
CA GLY A 530 -0.50 -2.70 -28.10
C GLY A 530 0.60 -2.53 -27.05
N ASN A 531 1.61 -1.72 -27.38
CA ASN A 531 2.70 -1.40 -26.46
C ASN A 531 2.23 -0.42 -25.38
N GLY A 532 1.99 -0.91 -24.18
CA GLY A 532 1.48 -0.14 -23.05
C GLY A 532 1.08 -1.05 -21.90
N ALA A 533 0.21 -0.55 -21.02
CA ALA A 533 -0.40 -1.29 -19.94
C ALA A 533 -1.86 -1.62 -20.26
N GLY A 534 -2.21 -2.88 -20.15
CA GLY A 534 -3.59 -3.35 -20.25
C GLY A 534 -4.09 -3.92 -18.92
N TRP A 535 -5.40 -3.92 -18.73
CA TRP A 535 -6.05 -4.59 -17.59
C TRP A 535 -7.36 -5.23 -18.02
N LEU A 536 -7.69 -6.32 -17.36
CA LEU A 536 -8.89 -7.09 -17.59
C LEU A 536 -9.52 -7.46 -16.24
N TYR A 537 -10.80 -7.17 -16.10
CA TYR A 537 -11.64 -7.60 -15.00
C TYR A 537 -12.71 -8.56 -15.52
N ASN A 538 -12.97 -9.61 -14.75
CA ASN A 538 -14.05 -10.57 -14.97
C ASN A 538 -14.86 -10.67 -13.67
N SER A 539 -16.11 -10.26 -13.68
CA SER A 539 -16.97 -10.36 -12.51
C SER A 539 -17.19 -11.83 -12.09
N PRO A 540 -17.41 -12.10 -10.79
CA PRO A 540 -17.58 -13.47 -10.31
C PRO A 540 -18.72 -14.26 -10.98
N ASN A 541 -19.78 -13.57 -11.44
CA ASN A 541 -20.90 -14.16 -12.19
C ASN A 541 -20.65 -14.26 -13.70
N GLN A 542 -19.50 -13.77 -14.19
CA GLN A 542 -19.12 -13.77 -15.61
C GLN A 542 -20.11 -13.05 -16.55
N GLU A 543 -20.79 -12.05 -16.06
CA GLU A 543 -21.73 -11.23 -16.83
C GLU A 543 -21.13 -9.88 -17.22
N LEU A 544 -20.24 -9.33 -16.37
CA LEU A 544 -19.54 -8.08 -16.57
C LEU A 544 -18.06 -8.31 -16.83
N TYR A 545 -17.57 -7.85 -17.97
CA TYR A 545 -16.14 -7.81 -18.29
C TYR A 545 -15.73 -6.38 -18.57
N ILE A 546 -14.57 -5.99 -18.08
CA ILE A 546 -14.03 -4.66 -18.28
C ILE A 546 -12.59 -4.78 -18.71
N ALA A 547 -12.30 -4.24 -19.89
CA ALA A 547 -10.95 -4.14 -20.41
C ALA A 547 -10.54 -2.68 -20.48
N GLY A 548 -9.29 -2.39 -20.16
CA GLY A 548 -8.74 -1.05 -20.34
C GLY A 548 -7.33 -1.12 -20.89
N TYR A 549 -6.90 -0.01 -21.48
CA TYR A 549 -5.59 0.14 -22.07
C TYR A 549 -5.08 1.58 -21.96
N HIS A 550 -3.80 1.73 -21.76
CA HIS A 550 -3.06 2.96 -21.96
C HIS A 550 -1.69 2.65 -22.56
N GLY A 551 -1.34 3.35 -23.61
CA GLY A 551 -0.05 3.21 -24.28
C GLY A 551 0.48 4.54 -24.82
N PRO A 552 1.81 4.66 -25.00
CA PRO A 552 2.44 5.88 -25.51
C PRO A 552 2.14 6.17 -26.99
N ASN A 553 1.68 5.15 -27.72
CA ASN A 553 1.32 5.24 -29.13
C ASN A 553 0.02 4.48 -29.39
N PRO A 554 -0.72 4.84 -30.46
CA PRO A 554 -1.88 4.08 -30.89
C PRO A 554 -1.55 2.60 -31.10
N GLY A 555 -2.41 1.71 -30.59
CA GLY A 555 -2.26 0.28 -30.70
C GLY A 555 -3.60 -0.44 -30.85
N ALA A 556 -3.58 -1.60 -31.50
CA ALA A 556 -4.76 -2.44 -31.62
C ALA A 556 -5.14 -3.06 -30.27
N LEU A 557 -6.45 -3.29 -30.06
CA LEU A 557 -6.97 -3.96 -28.87
C LEU A 557 -8.01 -4.98 -29.28
N THR A 558 -7.90 -6.19 -28.72
CA THR A 558 -8.89 -7.24 -28.89
C THR A 558 -9.29 -7.82 -27.54
N LEU A 559 -10.57 -7.71 -27.20
CA LEU A 559 -11.20 -8.40 -26.08
C LEU A 559 -11.96 -9.61 -26.61
N THR A 560 -11.56 -10.81 -26.18
CA THR A 560 -12.21 -12.08 -26.51
C THR A 560 -12.90 -12.61 -25.26
N LEU A 561 -14.16 -12.94 -25.38
CA LEU A 561 -15.02 -13.43 -24.31
C LEU A 561 -15.68 -14.74 -24.74
N PRO A 562 -16.20 -15.57 -23.81
CA PRO A 562 -16.88 -16.81 -24.14
C PRO A 562 -18.05 -16.61 -25.12
N ASN A 563 -18.75 -15.49 -25.01
CA ASN A 563 -19.97 -15.20 -25.78
C ASN A 563 -19.78 -14.09 -26.81
N GLY A 564 -18.57 -13.60 -27.05
CA GLY A 564 -18.36 -12.52 -27.99
C GLY A 564 -16.94 -11.99 -28.10
N LYS A 565 -16.80 -10.97 -28.93
CA LYS A 565 -15.49 -10.36 -29.21
C LYS A 565 -15.66 -8.89 -29.56
N VAL A 566 -14.70 -8.07 -29.11
CA VAL A 566 -14.53 -6.67 -29.52
C VAL A 566 -13.15 -6.49 -30.09
N GLU A 567 -13.07 -6.00 -31.34
CA GLU A 567 -11.79 -5.68 -32.00
C GLU A 567 -11.76 -4.19 -32.34
N ILE A 568 -10.70 -3.52 -31.92
CA ILE A 568 -10.42 -2.11 -32.18
C ILE A 568 -9.10 -2.03 -32.92
N GLU A 569 -9.11 -1.31 -34.06
CA GLU A 569 -7.92 -1.18 -34.91
C GLU A 569 -6.83 -0.35 -34.22
N SER A 570 -7.23 0.73 -33.56
CA SER A 570 -6.27 1.63 -32.90
C SER A 570 -6.94 2.44 -31.81
N LEU A 571 -6.25 2.59 -30.66
CA LEU A 571 -6.54 3.56 -29.59
C LEU A 571 -5.27 3.81 -28.77
N THR A 572 -5.18 4.95 -28.09
CA THR A 572 -4.07 5.26 -27.17
C THR A 572 -4.46 5.03 -25.72
N CYS A 573 -5.72 5.29 -25.36
CA CYS A 573 -6.20 5.16 -23.99
C CYS A 573 -7.70 4.90 -23.98
N GLY A 574 -8.17 4.06 -23.08
CA GLY A 574 -9.62 3.89 -22.92
C GLY A 574 -10.03 2.68 -22.11
N THR A 575 -11.36 2.56 -21.96
CA THR A 575 -12.03 1.48 -21.25
C THR A 575 -13.16 0.92 -22.11
N ILE A 576 -13.25 -0.40 -22.15
CA ILE A 576 -14.33 -1.16 -22.79
C ILE A 576 -15.08 -1.88 -21.68
N ILE A 577 -16.39 -1.67 -21.62
CA ILE A 577 -17.28 -2.34 -20.68
C ILE A 577 -18.18 -3.25 -21.49
N TRP A 578 -18.19 -4.52 -21.17
CA TRP A 578 -19.11 -5.52 -21.69
C TRP A 578 -20.02 -5.98 -20.56
N ASP A 579 -21.27 -5.56 -20.60
CA ASP A 579 -22.29 -5.90 -19.61
C ASP A 579 -23.43 -6.67 -20.32
N ASN A 580 -23.49 -7.98 -20.07
CA ASN A 580 -24.54 -8.85 -20.65
C ASN A 580 -24.76 -8.64 -22.17
N GLY A 581 -23.66 -8.47 -22.94
CA GLY A 581 -23.71 -8.23 -24.38
C GLY A 581 -23.98 -6.78 -24.79
N THR A 582 -24.17 -5.87 -23.85
CA THR A 582 -24.16 -4.42 -24.08
C THR A 582 -22.76 -3.86 -23.92
N ILE A 583 -22.28 -3.12 -24.91
CA ILE A 583 -20.89 -2.65 -24.95
C ILE A 583 -20.86 -1.14 -24.89
N THR A 584 -20.08 -0.61 -23.95
CA THR A 584 -19.74 0.80 -23.86
C THR A 584 -18.25 0.98 -24.08
N ILE A 585 -17.85 1.92 -24.93
CA ILE A 585 -16.45 2.23 -25.23
C ILE A 585 -16.21 3.71 -24.93
N ASP A 586 -15.27 4.00 -24.02
CA ASP A 586 -14.76 5.34 -23.74
C ASP A 586 -13.27 5.36 -24.07
N ALA A 587 -12.90 5.92 -25.20
CA ALA A 587 -11.56 5.81 -25.73
C ALA A 587 -11.05 7.10 -26.37
N LEU A 588 -9.73 7.25 -26.40
CA LEU A 588 -8.97 8.30 -27.06
C LEU A 588 -8.28 7.73 -28.29
N ASP A 589 -8.27 8.53 -29.38
CA ASP A 589 -7.65 8.17 -30.67
C ASP A 589 -8.20 6.84 -31.23
N LEU A 590 -9.51 6.66 -31.09
CA LEU A 590 -10.21 5.50 -31.65
C LEU A 590 -10.24 5.62 -33.19
N GLU A 591 -9.53 4.75 -33.88
CA GLU A 591 -9.55 4.65 -35.34
C GLU A 591 -10.40 3.45 -35.81
N GLY A 592 -11.10 3.65 -36.91
CA GLY A 592 -11.99 2.66 -37.48
C GLY A 592 -13.29 2.46 -36.69
N THR A 593 -14.14 1.58 -37.21
CA THR A 593 -15.36 1.15 -36.52
C THR A 593 -15.08 -0.13 -35.76
N PRO A 594 -15.29 -0.17 -34.42
CA PRO A 594 -15.08 -1.40 -33.66
C PRO A 594 -15.85 -2.58 -34.24
N GLN A 595 -15.16 -3.71 -34.45
CA GLN A 595 -15.80 -4.96 -34.92
C GLN A 595 -16.30 -5.72 -33.69
N ILE A 596 -17.58 -6.04 -33.66
CA ILE A 596 -18.24 -6.67 -32.54
C ILE A 596 -18.97 -7.92 -32.97
N THR A 597 -18.77 -9.00 -32.23
CA THR A 597 -19.54 -10.23 -32.33
C THR A 597 -20.14 -10.61 -30.99
N GLY A 598 -21.37 -11.10 -30.95
CA GLY A 598 -22.04 -11.54 -29.74
C GLY A 598 -22.61 -10.42 -28.86
N GLY A 599 -22.48 -9.15 -29.25
CA GLY A 599 -22.98 -8.00 -28.50
C GLY A 599 -23.34 -6.81 -29.38
N LYS A 600 -23.74 -5.69 -28.76
CA LYS A 600 -24.10 -4.43 -29.44
C LYS A 600 -23.60 -3.23 -28.65
N ILE A 601 -23.15 -2.18 -29.35
CA ILE A 601 -22.83 -0.89 -28.75
C ILE A 601 -24.08 -0.23 -28.19
N SER A 602 -23.99 0.30 -26.95
CA SER A 602 -25.07 1.04 -26.28
C SER A 602 -25.25 2.43 -26.86
#